data_e7e66d65fe6a34de699b207619e7deff
#
_entry.id   e7e66d65fe6a34de699b207619e7deff
#
_cell.length_a   1.000
_cell.length_b   1.000
_cell.length_c   1.000
_cell.angle_alpha   90.00
_cell.angle_beta   90.00
_cell.angle_gamma   90.00
#
_symmetry.space_group_name_H-M   'P 1'
#
loop_
_entity.id
_entity.type
_entity.pdbx_description
1 polymer ?
#
loop_
_entity_poly.entity_id
_entity_poly.type
_entity_poly.pdbx_seq_one_letter_code
_entity_poly.pdbx_strand_id
1 'polypeptide(L)'
;MLINEQKDLPLDSIPLSTLFITLIICLVLSAYFSGSETGLLSLNKYRLRFMAEQGNKGAQKAEKLLEKPDTLLSFILIFNNLVNISASAIATMIGMRLYGDAGVAIATGLLTFVMLVFSEIFPKTVAAMHPEKVGLFSSHILSLLLKVFYPLVWLMNIFTKTLMRMVGLKPDLQKQVISREELRSIVSEAGEATPDEQHPQMLLSILDMETVTVDDIMVPRNEIAGIDID
;
A
#
# COMPACT_ATOMS: atom_id res chain seq x y z
N MET A 1 49.17 17.15 35.30
CA MET A 1 48.42 16.02 35.82
C MET A 1 46.93 16.40 35.75
N LEU A 2 46.33 16.35 34.58
CA LEU A 2 44.91 16.59 34.39
C LEU A 2 44.31 15.25 33.94
N ILE A 3 43.61 14.67 34.85
CA ILE A 3 42.95 13.38 34.81
C ILE A 3 41.90 13.42 33.67
N ASN A 4 42.10 12.54 32.75
CA ASN A 4 41.17 12.21 31.66
C ASN A 4 39.92 11.59 32.30
N GLU A 5 38.99 12.38 32.80
CA GLU A 5 37.63 11.97 33.06
C GLU A 5 36.88 11.88 31.74
N GLN A 6 37.23 10.88 30.98
CA GLN A 6 36.36 10.43 29.90
C GLN A 6 35.15 9.77 30.60
N LYS A 7 34.17 10.62 30.90
CA LYS A 7 32.89 10.24 31.48
C LYS A 7 32.28 9.16 30.55
N ASP A 8 32.35 7.91 31.01
CA ASP A 8 31.75 6.78 30.32
C ASP A 8 30.29 7.15 30.04
N LEU A 9 29.99 7.51 28.81
CA LEU A 9 28.62 7.72 28.37
C LEU A 9 27.90 6.37 28.56
N PRO A 10 26.67 6.38 29.12
CA PRO A 10 25.93 5.13 29.38
C PRO A 10 25.74 4.26 28.13
N LEU A 11 26.05 4.81 26.96
CA LEU A 11 26.02 4.11 25.67
C LEU A 11 27.17 3.10 25.52
N ASP A 12 28.33 3.28 26.18
CA ASP A 12 29.45 2.33 26.12
C ASP A 12 29.20 1.05 26.94
N SER A 13 28.20 1.07 27.81
CA SER A 13 27.83 -0.08 28.62
C SER A 13 26.99 -1.14 27.85
N ILE A 14 26.41 -0.79 26.68
CA ILE A 14 25.57 -1.73 25.90
C ILE A 14 26.49 -2.69 25.12
N PRO A 15 26.35 -4.02 25.29
CA PRO A 15 27.13 -4.97 24.52
C PRO A 15 26.95 -4.80 23.02
N LEU A 16 28.04 -4.92 22.24
CA LEU A 16 28.01 -4.80 20.78
C LEU A 16 27.03 -5.82 20.15
N SER A 17 26.93 -7.02 20.73
CA SER A 17 25.98 -8.06 20.31
C SER A 17 24.52 -7.58 20.40
N THR A 18 24.17 -6.83 21.43
CA THR A 18 22.80 -6.28 21.59
C THR A 18 22.50 -5.26 20.51
N LEU A 19 23.47 -4.41 20.13
CA LEU A 19 23.29 -3.45 19.05
C LEU A 19 23.08 -4.16 17.70
N PHE A 20 23.84 -5.20 17.39
CA PHE A 20 23.65 -5.99 16.16
C PHE A 20 22.28 -6.69 16.15
N ILE A 21 21.87 -7.31 17.24
CA ILE A 21 20.56 -7.97 17.32
C ILE A 21 19.43 -6.94 17.11
N THR A 22 19.51 -5.78 17.76
CA THR A 22 18.51 -4.72 17.62
C THR A 22 18.48 -4.17 16.20
N LEU A 23 19.64 -4.02 15.55
CA LEU A 23 19.72 -3.61 14.15
C LEU A 23 19.02 -4.60 13.23
N ILE A 24 19.27 -5.91 13.41
CA ILE A 24 18.60 -6.97 12.63
C ILE A 24 17.08 -6.92 12.85
N ILE A 25 16.62 -6.76 14.07
CA ILE A 25 15.19 -6.61 14.38
C ILE A 25 14.60 -5.39 13.65
N CYS A 26 15.29 -4.25 13.65
CA CYS A 26 14.85 -3.07 12.91
C CYS A 26 14.78 -3.35 11.40
N LEU A 27 15.76 -4.00 10.80
CA LEU A 27 15.74 -4.35 9.38
C LEU A 27 14.56 -5.27 9.01
N VAL A 28 14.28 -6.27 9.86
CA VAL A 28 13.13 -7.18 9.66
C VAL A 28 11.80 -6.45 9.81
N LEU A 29 11.67 -5.56 10.79
CA LEU A 29 10.46 -4.73 10.97
C LEU A 29 10.26 -3.78 9.79
N SER A 30 11.33 -3.13 9.31
CA SER A 30 11.27 -2.27 8.13
C SER A 30 10.83 -3.05 6.89
N ALA A 31 11.41 -4.23 6.65
CA ALA A 31 10.99 -5.14 5.57
C ALA A 31 9.52 -5.54 5.69
N TYR A 32 9.06 -5.83 6.91
CA TYR A 32 7.65 -6.16 7.17
C TYR A 32 6.72 -4.99 6.83
N PHE A 33 7.00 -3.76 7.29
CA PHE A 33 6.16 -2.60 6.99
C PHE A 33 6.16 -2.27 5.50
N SER A 34 7.34 -2.30 4.86
CA SER A 34 7.50 -2.04 3.44
C SER A 34 6.75 -3.05 2.56
N GLY A 35 6.87 -4.34 2.87
CA GLY A 35 6.14 -5.40 2.18
C GLY A 35 4.63 -5.35 2.44
N SER A 36 4.22 -5.02 3.67
CA SER A 36 2.81 -4.89 4.04
C SER A 36 2.11 -3.78 3.29
N GLU A 37 2.76 -2.62 3.12
CA GLU A 37 2.26 -1.51 2.32
C GLU A 37 1.94 -1.96 0.90
N THR A 38 2.95 -2.50 0.21
CA THR A 38 2.80 -2.93 -1.17
C THR A 38 1.79 -4.09 -1.30
N GLY A 39 1.85 -5.07 -0.40
CA GLY A 39 0.94 -6.21 -0.43
C GLY A 39 -0.52 -5.82 -0.26
N LEU A 40 -0.85 -4.90 0.66
CA LEU A 40 -2.23 -4.44 0.87
C LEU A 40 -2.73 -3.55 -0.27
N LEU A 41 -1.89 -2.65 -0.80
CA LEU A 41 -2.29 -1.75 -1.88
C LEU A 41 -2.43 -2.46 -3.23
N SER A 42 -1.69 -3.55 -3.44
CA SER A 42 -1.76 -4.36 -4.66
C SER A 42 -2.90 -5.39 -4.66
N LEU A 43 -3.71 -5.47 -3.58
CA LEU A 43 -4.86 -6.37 -3.53
C LEU A 43 -5.94 -5.92 -4.51
N ASN A 44 -6.44 -6.85 -5.31
CA ASN A 44 -7.63 -6.63 -6.11
C ASN A 44 -8.87 -6.51 -5.19
N LYS A 45 -9.52 -5.34 -5.20
CA LYS A 45 -10.64 -5.00 -4.31
C LYS A 45 -11.83 -5.97 -4.45
N TYR A 46 -12.13 -6.41 -5.66
CA TYR A 46 -13.26 -7.32 -5.93
C TYR A 46 -12.98 -8.71 -5.36
N ARG A 47 -11.78 -9.21 -5.62
CA ARG A 47 -11.35 -10.50 -5.11
C ARG A 47 -11.21 -10.52 -3.59
N LEU A 48 -10.73 -9.42 -3.01
CA LEU A 48 -10.67 -9.25 -1.56
C LEU A 48 -12.05 -9.32 -0.93
N ARG A 49 -13.03 -8.61 -1.49
CA ARG A 49 -14.41 -8.62 -1.04
C ARG A 49 -15.04 -10.01 -1.14
N PHE A 50 -14.86 -10.68 -2.26
CA PHE A 50 -15.33 -12.05 -2.44
C PHE A 50 -14.76 -13.02 -1.38
N MET A 51 -13.46 -12.94 -1.09
CA MET A 51 -12.84 -13.75 -0.04
C MET A 51 -13.36 -13.38 1.37
N ALA A 52 -13.65 -12.10 1.61
CA ALA A 52 -14.20 -11.63 2.88
C ALA A 52 -15.64 -12.16 3.09
N GLU A 53 -16.47 -12.16 2.05
CA GLU A 53 -17.82 -12.73 2.05
C GLU A 53 -17.82 -14.26 2.27
N GLN A 54 -16.78 -14.95 1.79
CA GLN A 54 -16.55 -16.37 2.07
C GLN A 54 -16.06 -16.68 3.49
N GLY A 55 -15.90 -15.67 4.34
CA GLY A 55 -15.51 -15.84 5.74
C GLY A 55 -14.00 -15.84 6.01
N ASN A 56 -13.17 -15.50 5.03
CA ASN A 56 -11.72 -15.37 5.26
C ASN A 56 -11.43 -14.22 6.21
N LYS A 57 -10.94 -14.53 7.41
CA LYS A 57 -10.66 -13.53 8.47
C LYS A 57 -9.56 -12.52 8.08
N GLY A 58 -8.58 -12.94 7.27
CA GLY A 58 -7.54 -12.05 6.77
C GLY A 58 -8.11 -11.04 5.78
N ALA A 59 -8.97 -11.51 4.87
CA ALA A 59 -9.63 -10.67 3.88
C ALA A 59 -10.58 -9.65 4.55
N GLN A 60 -11.36 -10.07 5.54
CA GLN A 60 -12.23 -9.16 6.30
C GLN A 60 -11.45 -8.05 7.02
N LYS A 61 -10.26 -8.38 7.57
CA LYS A 61 -9.39 -7.38 8.21
C LYS A 61 -8.75 -6.46 7.19
N ALA A 62 -8.26 -7.01 6.07
CA ALA A 62 -7.66 -6.22 5.00
C ALA A 62 -8.69 -5.27 4.37
N GLU A 63 -9.92 -5.72 4.14
CA GLU A 63 -11.01 -4.88 3.65
C GLU A 63 -11.28 -3.69 4.57
N LYS A 64 -11.40 -3.93 5.88
CA LYS A 64 -11.59 -2.86 6.88
C LYS A 64 -10.42 -1.87 6.95
N LEU A 65 -9.18 -2.36 6.79
CA LEU A 65 -8.01 -1.49 6.74
C LEU A 65 -8.01 -0.61 5.48
N LEU A 66 -8.44 -1.17 4.36
CA LEU A 66 -8.51 -0.48 3.06
C LEU A 66 -9.75 0.41 2.90
N GLU A 67 -10.73 0.38 3.83
CA GLU A 67 -11.79 1.40 3.91
C GLU A 67 -11.25 2.80 4.22
N LYS A 68 -10.09 2.88 4.90
CA LYS A 68 -9.42 4.14 5.25
C LYS A 68 -7.95 4.09 4.85
N PRO A 69 -7.66 4.11 3.55
CA PRO A 69 -6.30 3.93 3.03
C PRO A 69 -5.34 5.00 3.56
N ASP A 70 -5.78 6.25 3.68
CA ASP A 70 -4.95 7.35 4.20
C ASP A 70 -4.47 7.08 5.62
N THR A 71 -5.34 6.52 6.46
CA THR A 71 -5.02 6.18 7.85
C THR A 71 -4.02 5.02 7.92
N LEU A 72 -4.22 4.02 7.08
CA LEU A 72 -3.34 2.86 6.97
C LEU A 72 -1.95 3.26 6.48
N LEU A 73 -1.89 4.03 5.39
CA LEU A 73 -0.63 4.52 4.82
C LEU A 73 0.13 5.41 5.79
N SER A 74 -0.55 6.36 6.45
CA SER A 74 0.06 7.20 7.47
C SER A 74 0.67 6.36 8.59
N PHE A 75 -0.04 5.33 9.06
CA PHE A 75 0.44 4.41 10.08
C PHE A 75 1.70 3.69 9.64
N ILE A 76 1.67 3.03 8.48
CA ILE A 76 2.80 2.26 7.96
C ILE A 76 4.00 3.17 7.76
N LEU A 77 3.81 4.35 7.17
CA LEU A 77 4.87 5.31 6.90
C LEU A 77 5.55 5.81 8.17
N ILE A 78 4.78 6.14 9.22
CA ILE A 78 5.32 6.58 10.50
C ILE A 78 6.20 5.51 11.13
N PHE A 79 5.68 4.28 11.19
CA PHE A 79 6.41 3.18 11.83
C PHE A 79 7.61 2.72 11.01
N ASN A 80 7.49 2.68 9.69
CA ASN A 80 8.62 2.37 8.82
C ASN A 80 9.75 3.40 8.97
N ASN A 81 9.41 4.70 8.95
CA ASN A 81 10.40 5.75 9.17
C ASN A 81 11.01 5.71 10.58
N LEU A 82 10.21 5.47 11.61
CA LEU A 82 10.71 5.33 12.98
C LEU A 82 11.74 4.21 13.09
N VAL A 83 11.44 3.05 12.52
CA VAL A 83 12.33 1.89 12.51
C VAL A 83 13.59 2.18 11.69
N ASN A 84 13.48 2.84 10.55
CA ASN A 84 14.61 3.19 9.69
C ASN A 84 15.55 4.19 10.36
N ILE A 85 15.02 5.20 11.02
CA ILE A 85 15.80 6.17 11.80
C ILE A 85 16.51 5.48 12.97
N SER A 86 15.80 4.59 13.67
CA SER A 86 16.38 3.80 14.77
C SER A 86 17.51 2.90 14.28
N ALA A 87 17.32 2.21 13.15
CA ALA A 87 18.35 1.38 12.53
C ALA A 87 19.59 2.21 12.16
N SER A 88 19.40 3.41 11.61
CA SER A 88 20.49 4.33 11.25
C SER A 88 21.28 4.78 12.46
N ALA A 89 20.59 5.15 13.55
CA ALA A 89 21.24 5.53 14.80
C ALA A 89 22.08 4.39 15.39
N ILE A 90 21.53 3.17 15.40
CA ILE A 90 22.21 1.97 15.91
C ILE A 90 23.43 1.63 15.04
N ALA A 91 23.31 1.68 13.72
CA ALA A 91 24.42 1.42 12.81
C ALA A 91 25.55 2.46 12.96
N THR A 92 25.20 3.72 13.16
CA THR A 92 26.17 4.78 13.46
C THR A 92 26.93 4.49 14.76
N MET A 93 26.23 4.07 15.82
CA MET A 93 26.85 3.66 17.07
C MET A 93 27.79 2.45 16.90
N ILE A 94 27.40 1.46 16.12
CA ILE A 94 28.24 0.31 15.82
C ILE A 94 29.49 0.75 15.04
N GLY A 95 29.30 1.58 14.00
CA GLY A 95 30.40 2.08 13.17
C GLY A 95 31.42 2.88 13.98
N MET A 96 30.94 3.79 14.83
CA MET A 96 31.80 4.59 15.71
C MET A 96 32.61 3.73 16.68
N ARG A 97 32.01 2.68 17.25
CA ARG A 97 32.70 1.77 18.17
C ARG A 97 33.76 0.89 17.50
N LEU A 98 33.53 0.50 16.24
CA LEU A 98 34.43 -0.42 15.54
C LEU A 98 35.62 0.31 14.88
N TYR A 99 35.36 1.47 14.28
CA TYR A 99 36.34 2.16 13.44
C TYR A 99 36.44 3.67 13.72
N GLY A 100 35.85 4.15 14.84
CA GLY A 100 35.85 5.59 15.16
C GLY A 100 35.09 6.42 14.13
N ASP A 101 35.54 7.64 13.87
CA ASP A 101 34.86 8.59 12.96
C ASP A 101 34.74 8.06 11.53
N ALA A 102 35.74 7.35 11.03
CA ALA A 102 35.71 6.72 9.71
C ALA A 102 34.64 5.61 9.63
N GLY A 103 34.35 4.96 10.75
CA GLY A 103 33.34 3.92 10.86
C GLY A 103 31.93 4.42 10.63
N VAL A 104 31.63 5.67 10.97
CA VAL A 104 30.31 6.29 10.74
C VAL A 104 29.97 6.32 9.25
N ALA A 105 30.91 6.76 8.41
CA ALA A 105 30.70 6.83 6.97
C ALA A 105 30.52 5.42 6.35
N ILE A 106 31.36 4.47 6.76
CA ILE A 106 31.28 3.07 6.29
C ILE A 106 29.97 2.44 6.72
N ALA A 107 29.59 2.57 8.00
CA ALA A 107 28.34 2.02 8.54
C ALA A 107 27.12 2.62 7.85
N THR A 108 27.08 3.92 7.60
CA THR A 108 25.99 4.59 6.91
C THR A 108 25.86 4.09 5.47
N GLY A 109 26.95 4.01 4.72
CA GLY A 109 26.93 3.51 3.35
C GLY A 109 26.48 2.06 3.25
N LEU A 110 27.02 1.18 4.11
CA LEU A 110 26.66 -0.22 4.17
C LEU A 110 25.19 -0.40 4.58
N LEU A 111 24.75 0.30 5.63
CA LEU A 111 23.36 0.25 6.07
C LEU A 111 22.40 0.69 4.97
N THR A 112 22.70 1.81 4.29
CA THR A 112 21.86 2.30 3.18
C THR A 112 21.68 1.23 2.12
N PHE A 113 22.77 0.57 1.71
CA PHE A 113 22.68 -0.52 0.74
C PHE A 113 21.84 -1.70 1.25
N VAL A 114 22.10 -2.14 2.49
CA VAL A 114 21.38 -3.26 3.11
C VAL A 114 19.88 -2.91 3.24
N MET A 115 19.55 -1.71 3.70
CA MET A 115 18.15 -1.28 3.83
C MET A 115 17.43 -1.22 2.49
N LEU A 116 18.04 -0.60 1.47
CA LEU A 116 17.45 -0.53 0.15
C LEU A 116 17.14 -1.92 -0.42
N VAL A 117 18.10 -2.83 -0.35
CA VAL A 117 17.94 -4.16 -0.95
C VAL A 117 17.01 -5.04 -0.11
N PHE A 118 17.28 -5.19 1.19
CA PHE A 118 16.61 -6.20 2.02
C PHE A 118 15.37 -5.69 2.75
N SER A 119 15.28 -4.38 3.04
CA SER A 119 14.14 -3.82 3.77
C SER A 119 13.14 -3.08 2.87
N GLU A 120 13.52 -2.70 1.64
CA GLU A 120 12.63 -1.99 0.73
C GLU A 120 12.39 -2.74 -0.57
N ILE A 121 13.40 -2.91 -1.44
CA ILE A 121 13.20 -3.45 -2.79
C ILE A 121 12.69 -4.88 -2.74
N PHE A 122 13.42 -5.77 -2.05
CA PHE A 122 13.07 -7.19 -2.00
C PHE A 122 11.68 -7.46 -1.40
N PRO A 123 11.30 -6.91 -0.22
CA PRO A 123 9.98 -7.13 0.35
C PRO A 123 8.85 -6.56 -0.50
N LYS A 124 9.03 -5.39 -1.12
CA LYS A 124 8.05 -4.78 -2.03
C LYS A 124 7.86 -5.64 -3.28
N THR A 125 8.94 -6.14 -3.87
CA THR A 125 8.87 -7.02 -5.04
C THR A 125 8.12 -8.32 -4.73
N VAL A 126 8.46 -8.97 -3.62
CA VAL A 126 7.76 -10.20 -3.19
C VAL A 126 6.28 -9.92 -2.92
N ALA A 127 5.96 -8.80 -2.28
CA ALA A 127 4.60 -8.40 -1.98
C ALA A 127 3.78 -8.07 -3.25
N ALA A 128 4.40 -7.44 -4.25
CA ALA A 128 3.78 -7.19 -5.54
C ALA A 128 3.49 -8.48 -6.33
N MET A 129 4.39 -9.47 -6.25
CA MET A 129 4.19 -10.77 -6.90
C MET A 129 3.15 -11.65 -6.19
N HIS A 130 3.01 -11.53 -4.87
CA HIS A 130 2.12 -12.35 -4.05
C HIS A 130 1.27 -11.50 -3.09
N PRO A 131 0.45 -10.54 -3.60
CA PRO A 131 -0.24 -9.57 -2.77
C PRO A 131 -1.22 -10.21 -1.78
N GLU A 132 -1.90 -11.27 -2.18
CA GLU A 132 -2.85 -11.96 -1.30
C GLU A 132 -2.15 -12.59 -0.09
N LYS A 133 -1.05 -13.32 -0.29
CA LYS A 133 -0.35 -13.97 0.82
C LYS A 133 0.22 -12.94 1.79
N VAL A 134 0.90 -11.92 1.27
CA VAL A 134 1.53 -10.88 2.08
C VAL A 134 0.48 -9.97 2.71
N GLY A 135 -0.48 -9.45 1.94
CA GLY A 135 -1.50 -8.52 2.41
C GLY A 135 -2.44 -9.14 3.45
N LEU A 136 -2.94 -10.37 3.21
CA LEU A 136 -3.83 -11.03 4.17
C LEU A 136 -3.11 -11.42 5.48
N PHE A 137 -1.86 -11.86 5.40
CA PHE A 137 -1.04 -12.12 6.59
C PHE A 137 -0.81 -10.83 7.38
N SER A 138 -0.36 -9.77 6.70
CA SER A 138 -0.05 -8.47 7.31
C SER A 138 -1.28 -7.81 7.93
N SER A 139 -2.47 -8.01 7.36
CA SER A 139 -3.71 -7.43 7.85
C SER A 139 -4.02 -7.81 9.31
N HIS A 140 -3.63 -9.00 9.74
CA HIS A 140 -3.83 -9.45 11.11
C HIS A 140 -3.02 -8.62 12.11
N ILE A 141 -1.75 -8.42 11.82
CA ILE A 141 -0.83 -7.69 12.70
C ILE A 141 -1.12 -6.19 12.63
N LEU A 142 -1.29 -5.64 11.43
CA LEU A 142 -1.57 -4.22 11.23
C LEU A 142 -2.90 -3.78 11.86
N SER A 143 -3.94 -4.61 11.80
CA SER A 143 -5.23 -4.30 12.43
C SER A 143 -5.11 -4.16 13.95
N LEU A 144 -4.26 -4.99 14.58
CA LEU A 144 -3.99 -4.92 16.01
C LEU A 144 -3.16 -3.68 16.35
N LEU A 145 -2.07 -3.47 15.62
CA LEU A 145 -1.17 -2.33 15.84
C LEU A 145 -1.89 -1.00 15.61
N LEU A 146 -2.66 -0.89 14.52
CA LEU A 146 -3.42 0.32 14.22
C LEU A 146 -4.45 0.65 15.31
N LYS A 147 -5.05 -0.37 15.92
CA LYS A 147 -5.97 -0.17 17.05
C LYS A 147 -5.26 0.38 18.29
N VAL A 148 -4.06 -0.12 18.59
CA VAL A 148 -3.25 0.35 19.75
C VAL A 148 -2.72 1.77 19.53
N PHE A 149 -2.21 2.04 18.33
CA PHE A 149 -1.59 3.32 17.99
C PHE A 149 -2.55 4.31 17.29
N TYR A 150 -3.84 4.03 17.31
CA TYR A 150 -4.85 4.91 16.72
C TYR A 150 -4.75 6.38 17.15
N PRO A 151 -4.53 6.71 18.44
CA PRO A 151 -4.42 8.11 18.87
C PRO A 151 -3.24 8.84 18.20
N LEU A 152 -2.12 8.17 17.96
CA LEU A 152 -0.96 8.74 17.27
C LEU A 152 -1.29 9.04 15.80
N VAL A 153 -1.92 8.08 15.12
CA VAL A 153 -2.32 8.23 13.72
C VAL A 153 -3.39 9.31 13.55
N TRP A 154 -4.33 9.39 14.49
CA TRP A 154 -5.34 10.45 14.53
C TRP A 154 -4.70 11.84 14.62
N LEU A 155 -3.71 12.00 15.51
CA LEU A 155 -2.98 13.25 15.65
C LEU A 155 -2.28 13.63 14.33
N MET A 156 -1.58 12.69 13.68
CA MET A 156 -0.91 12.93 12.39
C MET A 156 -1.90 13.28 11.29
N ASN A 157 -3.04 12.61 11.23
CA ASN A 157 -4.09 12.92 10.27
C ASN A 157 -4.69 14.34 10.45
N ILE A 158 -4.75 14.84 11.68
CA ILE A 158 -5.15 16.24 11.93
C ILE A 158 -4.13 17.19 11.31
N PHE A 159 -2.83 16.97 11.54
CA PHE A 159 -1.77 17.78 10.95
C PHE A 159 -1.85 17.77 9.42
N THR A 160 -1.95 16.59 8.80
CA THR A 160 -2.05 16.44 7.36
C THR A 160 -3.27 17.17 6.79
N LYS A 161 -4.45 16.99 7.40
CA LYS A 161 -5.68 17.69 6.97
C LYS A 161 -5.57 19.20 7.13
N THR A 162 -4.89 19.67 8.16
CA THR A 162 -4.66 21.11 8.38
C THR A 162 -3.75 21.68 7.30
N LEU A 163 -2.64 20.98 6.98
CA LEU A 163 -1.76 21.36 5.88
C LEU A 163 -2.49 21.37 4.52
N MET A 164 -3.30 20.33 4.23
CA MET A 164 -4.10 20.27 3.00
C MET A 164 -5.04 21.48 2.88
N ARG A 165 -5.69 21.89 3.99
CA ARG A 165 -6.55 23.07 4.01
C ARG A 165 -5.76 24.36 3.76
N MET A 166 -4.56 24.49 4.30
CA MET A 166 -3.69 25.66 4.07
C MET A 166 -3.27 25.80 2.59
N VAL A 167 -3.09 24.66 1.90
CA VAL A 167 -2.76 24.61 0.45
C VAL A 167 -4.02 24.72 -0.42
N GLY A 168 -5.23 24.83 0.17
CA GLY A 168 -6.49 24.95 -0.56
C GLY A 168 -7.03 23.63 -1.13
N LEU A 169 -6.42 22.51 -0.80
CA LEU A 169 -6.88 21.19 -1.21
C LEU A 169 -8.01 20.74 -0.28
N LYS A 170 -9.20 20.53 -0.83
CA LYS A 170 -10.29 19.86 -0.11
C LYS A 170 -10.04 18.36 -0.16
N PRO A 171 -10.04 17.64 0.97
CA PRO A 171 -10.03 16.19 0.95
C PRO A 171 -11.38 15.72 0.39
N ASP A 172 -11.42 15.50 -0.90
CA ASP A 172 -12.60 14.97 -1.56
C ASP A 172 -12.68 13.48 -1.27
N LEU A 173 -13.55 13.11 -0.35
CA LEU A 173 -13.96 11.74 -0.12
C LEU A 173 -14.87 11.31 -1.27
N GLN A 174 -14.37 11.37 -2.51
CA GLN A 174 -15.06 10.73 -3.61
C GLN A 174 -15.13 9.23 -3.26
N LYS A 175 -16.31 8.83 -2.80
CA LYS A 175 -16.71 7.43 -2.93
C LYS A 175 -16.48 7.11 -4.40
N GLN A 176 -15.55 6.22 -4.68
CA GLN A 176 -15.34 5.71 -6.02
C GLN A 176 -16.65 5.04 -6.45
N VAL A 177 -17.55 5.84 -6.99
CA VAL A 177 -18.66 5.32 -7.77
C VAL A 177 -18.00 4.84 -9.06
N ILE A 178 -18.03 3.55 -9.28
CA ILE A 178 -17.50 2.95 -10.52
C ILE A 178 -18.20 3.67 -11.66
N SER A 179 -17.43 4.37 -12.49
CA SER A 179 -17.98 5.01 -13.67
C SER A 179 -18.38 3.92 -14.67
N ARG A 180 -19.25 4.27 -15.57
CA ARG A 180 -19.68 3.37 -16.65
C ARG A 180 -18.51 2.94 -17.53
N GLU A 181 -17.61 3.87 -17.80
CA GLU A 181 -16.38 3.63 -18.57
C GLU A 181 -15.46 2.65 -17.84
N GLU A 182 -15.36 2.78 -16.52
CA GLU A 182 -14.57 1.85 -15.70
C GLU A 182 -15.20 0.45 -15.68
N LEU A 183 -16.53 0.35 -15.58
CA LEU A 183 -17.25 -0.93 -15.67
C LEU A 183 -17.05 -1.58 -17.05
N ARG A 184 -17.15 -0.80 -18.13
CA ARG A 184 -16.88 -1.27 -19.50
C ARG A 184 -15.46 -1.80 -19.66
N SER A 185 -14.47 -1.09 -19.13
CA SER A 185 -13.07 -1.52 -19.15
C SER A 185 -12.86 -2.85 -18.43
N ILE A 186 -13.48 -3.03 -17.25
CA ILE A 186 -13.40 -4.27 -16.47
C ILE A 186 -14.01 -5.45 -17.25
N VAL A 187 -15.17 -5.25 -17.88
CA VAL A 187 -15.84 -6.29 -18.67
C VAL A 187 -15.03 -6.64 -19.91
N SER A 188 -14.42 -5.65 -20.59
CA SER A 188 -13.56 -5.86 -21.75
C SER A 188 -12.31 -6.66 -21.39
N GLU A 189 -11.63 -6.28 -20.30
CA GLU A 189 -10.44 -6.99 -19.81
C GLU A 189 -10.75 -8.43 -19.38
N ALA A 190 -11.90 -8.65 -18.74
CA ALA A 190 -12.38 -10.00 -18.41
C ALA A 190 -12.65 -10.83 -19.68
N GLY A 191 -13.14 -10.22 -20.75
CA GLY A 191 -13.39 -10.87 -22.04
C GLY A 191 -12.11 -11.28 -22.78
N GLU A 192 -11.05 -10.50 -22.67
CA GLU A 192 -9.74 -10.85 -23.23
C GLU A 192 -9.09 -12.03 -22.49
N ALA A 193 -9.36 -12.16 -21.18
CA ALA A 193 -8.86 -13.27 -20.37
C ALA A 193 -9.58 -14.60 -20.63
N THR A 194 -10.80 -14.58 -21.19
CA THR A 194 -11.63 -15.76 -21.50
C THR A 194 -12.17 -15.70 -22.92
N PRO A 195 -11.35 -15.93 -23.95
CA PRO A 195 -11.73 -15.71 -25.38
C PRO A 195 -12.87 -16.58 -25.89
N ASP A 196 -13.13 -17.73 -25.24
CA ASP A 196 -14.15 -18.70 -25.67
C ASP A 196 -15.56 -18.44 -25.13
N GLU A 197 -15.73 -17.41 -24.27
CA GLU A 197 -17.04 -17.10 -23.69
C GLU A 197 -17.70 -15.92 -24.39
N GLN A 198 -18.91 -16.10 -24.94
CA GLN A 198 -19.72 -15.03 -25.56
C GLN A 198 -20.31 -14.04 -24.54
N HIS A 199 -20.19 -14.33 -23.24
CA HIS A 199 -20.78 -13.56 -22.14
C HIS A 199 -20.22 -12.13 -22.00
N PRO A 200 -18.92 -11.87 -22.14
CA PRO A 200 -18.39 -10.50 -22.07
C PRO A 200 -18.92 -9.57 -23.16
N GLN A 201 -19.07 -10.08 -24.38
CA GLN A 201 -19.64 -9.31 -25.50
C GLN A 201 -21.11 -8.96 -25.26
N MET A 202 -21.89 -9.90 -24.71
CA MET A 202 -23.29 -9.66 -24.33
C MET A 202 -23.38 -8.59 -23.24
N LEU A 203 -22.52 -8.63 -22.23
CA LEU A 203 -22.49 -7.62 -21.16
C LEU A 203 -22.12 -6.24 -21.71
N LEU A 204 -21.16 -6.14 -22.61
CA LEU A 204 -20.81 -4.89 -23.29
C LEU A 204 -22.00 -4.35 -24.09
N SER A 205 -22.71 -5.23 -24.83
CA SER A 205 -23.89 -4.82 -25.60
C SER A 205 -25.02 -4.30 -24.69
N ILE A 206 -25.21 -4.88 -23.49
CA ILE A 206 -26.18 -4.39 -22.51
C ILE A 206 -25.79 -3.00 -21.99
N LEU A 207 -24.50 -2.79 -21.70
CA LEU A 207 -24.00 -1.48 -21.27
C LEU A 207 -24.14 -0.42 -22.36
N ASP A 208 -24.02 -0.80 -23.63
CA ASP A 208 -24.16 0.10 -24.79
C ASP A 208 -25.64 0.42 -25.09
N MET A 209 -26.60 -0.46 -24.72
CA MET A 209 -28.04 -0.25 -24.94
C MET A 209 -28.59 1.05 -24.32
N GLU A 210 -27.99 1.52 -23.23
CA GLU A 210 -28.41 2.78 -22.59
C GLU A 210 -28.15 4.01 -23.47
N THR A 211 -27.19 3.94 -24.40
CA THR A 211 -26.86 5.03 -25.34
C THR A 211 -27.56 4.89 -26.68
N VAL A 212 -28.20 3.74 -26.96
CA VAL A 212 -28.92 3.49 -28.21
C VAL A 212 -30.18 4.36 -28.23
N THR A 213 -30.30 5.18 -29.23
CA THR A 213 -31.46 6.05 -29.46
C THR A 213 -32.40 5.43 -30.49
N VAL A 214 -33.64 5.96 -30.56
CA VAL A 214 -34.59 5.54 -31.58
C VAL A 214 -34.04 5.76 -32.97
N ASP A 215 -33.28 6.83 -33.17
CA ASP A 215 -32.63 7.16 -34.48
C ASP A 215 -31.63 6.08 -34.92
N ASP A 216 -30.98 5.40 -33.97
CA ASP A 216 -29.98 4.35 -34.28
C ASP A 216 -30.63 3.04 -34.77
N ILE A 217 -31.90 2.79 -34.44
CA ILE A 217 -32.62 1.53 -34.74
C ILE A 217 -33.79 1.71 -35.68
N MET A 218 -34.24 2.96 -35.96
CA MET A 218 -35.32 3.20 -36.87
C MET A 218 -34.89 3.05 -38.35
N VAL A 219 -35.78 2.57 -39.19
CA VAL A 219 -35.59 2.64 -40.64
C VAL A 219 -35.88 4.05 -41.10
N PRO A 220 -34.91 4.76 -41.71
CA PRO A 220 -35.14 6.10 -42.21
C PRO A 220 -36.27 6.14 -43.25
N ARG A 221 -37.07 7.21 -43.26
CA ARG A 221 -38.24 7.33 -44.10
C ARG A 221 -37.94 7.10 -45.61
N ASN A 222 -36.76 7.43 -46.05
CA ASN A 222 -36.30 7.26 -47.43
C ASN A 222 -35.98 5.81 -47.81
N GLU A 223 -35.88 4.90 -46.82
CA GLU A 223 -35.62 3.47 -47.00
C GLU A 223 -36.85 2.60 -46.82
N ILE A 224 -37.99 3.20 -46.44
CA ILE A 224 -39.25 2.46 -46.29
C ILE A 224 -39.80 2.12 -47.68
N ALA A 225 -39.77 0.83 -48.05
CA ALA A 225 -40.44 0.34 -49.20
C ALA A 225 -41.94 0.16 -48.95
N GLY A 226 -42.78 0.97 -49.60
CA GLY A 226 -44.24 0.88 -49.57
C GLY A 226 -44.75 0.10 -50.78
N ILE A 227 -45.80 -0.69 -50.59
CA ILE A 227 -46.59 -1.32 -51.67
C ILE A 227 -47.87 -0.54 -51.79
N ASP A 228 -48.13 -0.07 -53.01
CA ASP A 228 -49.38 0.63 -53.35
C ASP A 228 -50.48 -0.44 -53.41
N ILE A 229 -51.63 -0.19 -52.74
CA ILE A 229 -52.75 -1.13 -52.59
C ILE A 229 -53.95 -0.57 -53.35
N ASP A 230 -53.79 -0.10 -54.56
CA ASP A 230 -54.94 0.26 -55.45
C ASP A 230 -55.55 -0.99 -56.12
#